data_dcd87cb09e2a7e08e4b3ee540f845520
#
_entry.id   dcd87cb09e2a7e08e4b3ee540f845520
#
_cell.length_a   1.000
_cell.length_b   1.000
_cell.length_c   1.000
_cell.angle_alpha   90.00
_cell.angle_beta   90.00
_cell.angle_gamma   90.00
#
_symmetry.space_group_name_H-M   'P 1'
#
loop_
_entity.id
_entity.type
_entity.pdbx_description
1 polymer ?
#
loop_
_entity_poly.entity_id
_entity_poly.type
_entity_poly.pdbx_seq_one_letter_code
_entity_poly.pdbx_strand_id
1 'polypeptide(L)'
;MSKEVFATYLDDVARVQEFYGAFSSRLDNVPSDGGWSASQCLAHICDTEISLSLRVRMMLTSDNYQFLAWDEDAFAAIKKDRDAKTSVETFAALRRNNLDLLTGLPADKLERLGVKANGEPIKLIDYLAYM
;
A
#
# COMPACT_ATOMS: atom_id res chain seq x y z
N MET A 1 -5.59 17.65 10.20
CA MET A 1 -5.47 17.10 8.84
C MET A 1 -4.58 15.86 8.81
N SER A 2 -3.28 15.99 9.15
CA SER A 2 -2.38 14.83 9.13
C SER A 2 -2.79 13.71 10.09
N LYS A 3 -3.29 14.05 11.29
CA LYS A 3 -3.76 13.05 12.26
C LYS A 3 -4.87 12.17 11.70
N GLU A 4 -5.80 12.75 10.96
CA GLU A 4 -6.92 12.02 10.36
C GLU A 4 -6.44 11.06 9.27
N VAL A 5 -5.53 11.53 8.42
CA VAL A 5 -4.94 10.71 7.36
C VAL A 5 -4.15 9.55 7.98
N PHE A 6 -3.35 9.81 9.00
CA PHE A 6 -2.56 8.77 9.67
C PHE A 6 -3.47 7.76 10.38
N ALA A 7 -4.55 8.21 11.02
CA ALA A 7 -5.50 7.31 11.67
C ALA A 7 -6.18 6.39 10.66
N THR A 8 -6.65 6.91 9.53
CA THR A 8 -7.26 6.12 8.47
C THR A 8 -6.25 5.14 7.87
N TYR A 9 -5.04 5.59 7.63
CA TYR A 9 -3.96 4.78 7.10
C TYR A 9 -3.67 3.58 8.02
N LEU A 10 -3.69 3.79 9.32
CA LEU A 10 -3.49 2.72 10.30
C LEU A 10 -4.71 1.82 10.44
N ASP A 11 -5.91 2.39 10.41
CA ASP A 11 -7.17 1.64 10.57
C ASP A 11 -7.36 0.59 9.46
N ASP A 12 -6.81 0.82 8.30
CA ASP A 12 -6.87 -0.14 7.19
C ASP A 12 -6.18 -1.46 7.52
N VAL A 13 -5.25 -1.48 8.47
CA VAL A 13 -4.62 -2.72 8.93
C VAL A 13 -5.67 -3.68 9.48
N ALA A 14 -6.58 -3.18 10.33
CA ALA A 14 -7.66 -3.99 10.89
C ALA A 14 -8.61 -4.47 9.79
N ARG A 15 -8.91 -3.62 8.82
CA ARG A 15 -9.78 -3.97 7.69
C ARG A 15 -9.20 -5.10 6.85
N VAL A 16 -7.90 -5.05 6.57
CA VAL A 16 -7.21 -6.10 5.82
C VAL A 16 -7.19 -7.40 6.62
N GLN A 17 -6.97 -7.32 7.93
CA GLN A 17 -6.99 -8.49 8.81
C GLN A 17 -8.38 -9.13 8.86
N GLU A 18 -9.44 -8.31 8.89
CA GLU A 18 -10.83 -8.80 8.83
C GLU A 18 -11.12 -9.49 7.50
N PHE A 19 -10.66 -8.93 6.39
CA PHE A 19 -10.80 -9.55 5.07
C PHE A 19 -10.12 -10.91 5.04
N TYR A 20 -8.89 -11.00 5.54
CA TYR A 20 -8.16 -12.25 5.63
C TYR A 20 -8.93 -13.28 6.46
N GLY A 21 -9.45 -12.89 7.61
CA GLY A 21 -10.26 -13.78 8.47
C GLY A 21 -11.53 -14.26 7.78
N ALA A 22 -12.22 -13.38 7.06
CA ALA A 22 -13.46 -13.72 6.36
C ALA A 22 -13.24 -14.77 5.25
N PHE A 23 -12.05 -14.82 4.66
CA PHE A 23 -11.73 -15.75 3.57
C PHE A 23 -10.82 -16.90 4.01
N SER A 24 -10.61 -17.12 5.31
CA SER A 24 -9.60 -18.05 5.83
C SER A 24 -9.72 -19.48 5.32
N SER A 25 -10.93 -19.94 4.93
CA SER A 25 -11.15 -21.30 4.41
C SER A 25 -11.16 -21.37 2.88
N ARG A 26 -11.01 -20.26 2.17
CA ARG A 26 -11.14 -20.21 0.70
C ARG A 26 -10.23 -19.16 0.07
N LEU A 27 -9.04 -19.00 0.62
CA LEU A 27 -8.08 -17.97 0.19
C LEU A 27 -7.65 -18.14 -1.27
N ASP A 28 -7.51 -19.37 -1.74
CA ASP A 28 -7.01 -19.67 -3.08
C ASP A 28 -8.11 -19.97 -4.10
N ASN A 29 -9.38 -19.84 -3.71
CA ASN A 29 -10.49 -20.04 -4.63
C ASN A 29 -10.54 -18.90 -5.66
N VAL A 30 -10.56 -19.26 -6.95
CA VAL A 30 -10.68 -18.30 -8.03
C VAL A 30 -12.17 -18.02 -8.28
N PRO A 31 -12.60 -16.75 -8.36
CA PRO A 31 -13.97 -16.41 -8.68
C PRO A 31 -14.40 -16.96 -10.06
N SER A 32 -15.71 -17.13 -10.24
CA SER A 32 -16.28 -17.67 -11.48
C SER A 32 -15.99 -16.81 -12.71
N ASP A 33 -15.71 -15.51 -12.52
CA ASP A 33 -15.35 -14.59 -13.62
C ASP A 33 -13.86 -14.66 -14.00
N GLY A 34 -13.07 -15.50 -13.32
CA GLY A 34 -11.63 -15.61 -13.57
C GLY A 34 -10.79 -14.54 -12.91
N GLY A 35 -11.36 -13.74 -12.01
CA GLY A 35 -10.65 -12.72 -11.25
C GLY A 35 -9.66 -13.28 -10.23
N TRP A 36 -9.09 -12.40 -9.44
CA TRP A 36 -8.10 -12.78 -8.43
C TRP A 36 -8.76 -13.51 -7.25
N SER A 37 -8.05 -14.49 -6.69
CA SER A 37 -8.39 -15.10 -5.40
C SER A 37 -8.16 -14.09 -4.27
N ALA A 38 -8.66 -14.40 -3.07
CA ALA A 38 -8.39 -13.57 -1.90
C ALA A 38 -6.88 -13.49 -1.61
N SER A 39 -6.15 -14.60 -1.77
CA SER A 39 -4.69 -14.61 -1.62
C SER A 39 -4.01 -13.64 -2.59
N GLN A 40 -4.46 -13.59 -3.84
CA GLN A 40 -3.92 -12.65 -4.83
C GLN A 40 -4.25 -11.20 -4.47
N CYS A 41 -5.46 -10.93 -3.98
CA CYS A 41 -5.84 -9.60 -3.53
C CYS A 41 -4.98 -9.15 -2.34
N LEU A 42 -4.73 -10.02 -1.38
CA LEU A 42 -3.90 -9.71 -0.21
C LEU A 42 -2.44 -9.50 -0.60
N ALA A 43 -1.92 -10.30 -1.53
CA ALA A 43 -0.58 -10.11 -2.07
C ALA A 43 -0.46 -8.77 -2.80
N HIS A 44 -1.49 -8.39 -3.57
CA HIS A 44 -1.54 -7.10 -4.25
C HIS A 44 -1.52 -5.93 -3.24
N ILE A 45 -2.29 -6.03 -2.18
CA ILE A 45 -2.31 -5.02 -1.11
C ILE A 45 -0.91 -4.88 -0.50
N CYS A 46 -0.24 -5.99 -0.24
CA CYS A 46 1.14 -6.00 0.26
C CYS A 46 2.10 -5.35 -0.75
N ASP A 47 2.02 -5.74 -2.02
CA ASP A 47 2.89 -5.20 -3.07
C ASP A 47 2.68 -3.69 -3.25
N THR A 48 1.45 -3.23 -3.16
CA THR A 48 1.12 -1.80 -3.20
C THR A 48 1.77 -1.05 -2.04
N GLU A 49 1.76 -1.64 -0.84
CA GLU A 49 2.38 -1.03 0.32
C GLU A 49 3.92 -1.00 0.20
N ILE A 50 4.52 -2.00 -0.41
CA ILE A 50 5.95 -2.00 -0.71
C ILE A 50 6.29 -0.83 -1.63
N SER A 51 5.51 -0.64 -2.68
CA SER A 51 5.66 0.47 -3.62
C SER A 51 5.50 1.82 -2.92
N LEU A 52 4.46 1.97 -2.10
CA LEU A 52 4.22 3.17 -1.31
C LEU A 52 5.40 3.48 -0.38
N SER A 53 5.90 2.46 0.29
CA SER A 53 7.00 2.61 1.25
C SER A 53 8.24 3.21 0.60
N LEU A 54 8.58 2.75 -0.60
CA LEU A 54 9.69 3.30 -1.37
C LEU A 54 9.39 4.73 -1.85
N ARG A 55 8.20 4.94 -2.41
CA ARG A 55 7.80 6.26 -2.94
C ARG A 55 7.83 7.34 -1.87
N VAL A 56 7.34 7.04 -0.68
CA VAL A 56 7.36 7.98 0.45
C VAL A 56 8.79 8.39 0.77
N ARG A 57 9.69 7.42 0.86
CA ARG A 57 11.11 7.70 1.15
C ARG A 57 11.78 8.50 0.05
N MET A 58 11.46 8.19 -1.20
CA MET A 58 12.00 8.93 -2.35
C MET A 58 11.44 10.36 -2.40
N MET A 59 10.16 10.55 -2.09
CA MET A 59 9.55 11.89 -2.02
C MET A 59 10.19 12.75 -0.92
N LEU A 60 10.59 12.14 0.18
CA LEU A 60 11.25 12.84 1.28
C LEU A 60 12.69 13.21 0.98
N THR A 61 13.34 12.57 0.03
CA THR A 61 14.76 12.70 -0.25
C THR A 61 15.10 13.23 -1.64
N SER A 62 14.13 13.30 -2.53
CA SER A 62 14.31 13.77 -3.91
C SER A 62 13.21 14.75 -4.29
N ASP A 63 13.56 15.85 -4.95
CA ASP A 63 12.56 16.83 -5.39
C ASP A 63 11.77 16.29 -6.57
N ASN A 64 10.44 16.41 -6.48
CA ASN A 64 9.53 16.02 -7.56
C ASN A 64 9.79 14.59 -8.05
N TYR A 65 9.96 13.65 -7.11
CA TYR A 65 10.24 12.26 -7.45
C TYR A 65 9.20 11.70 -8.42
N GLN A 66 9.66 11.19 -9.55
CA GLN A 66 8.78 10.56 -10.54
C GLN A 66 8.51 9.11 -10.16
N PHE A 67 7.23 8.78 -9.99
CA PHE A 67 6.81 7.44 -9.63
C PHE A 67 7.18 6.46 -10.75
N LEU A 68 7.90 5.41 -10.39
CA LEU A 68 8.13 4.29 -11.28
C LEU A 68 6.85 3.48 -11.35
N ALA A 69 6.32 3.32 -12.56
CA ALA A 69 5.14 2.49 -12.78
C ALA A 69 5.50 1.01 -12.59
N TRP A 70 4.55 0.25 -12.07
CA TRP A 70 4.70 -1.20 -11.95
C TRP A 70 3.41 -1.88 -12.41
N ASP A 71 3.56 -3.10 -12.94
CA ASP A 71 2.45 -3.86 -13.51
C ASP A 71 1.85 -4.75 -12.42
N GLU A 72 0.69 -4.35 -11.92
CA GLU A 72 -0.01 -5.04 -10.83
C GLU A 72 -0.38 -6.48 -11.21
N ASP A 73 -0.84 -6.68 -12.44
CA ASP A 73 -1.22 -8.00 -12.93
C ASP A 73 -0.01 -8.90 -13.09
N ALA A 74 1.10 -8.36 -13.56
CA ALA A 74 2.35 -9.11 -13.67
C ALA A 74 2.87 -9.54 -12.30
N PHE A 75 2.79 -8.66 -11.29
CA PHE A 75 3.16 -8.99 -9.91
C PHE A 75 2.26 -10.09 -9.35
N ALA A 76 0.95 -9.98 -9.54
CA ALA A 76 0.01 -10.99 -9.10
C ALA A 76 0.24 -12.35 -9.77
N ALA A 77 0.75 -12.35 -10.99
CA ALA A 77 1.00 -13.57 -11.76
C ALA A 77 2.34 -14.25 -11.43
N ILE A 78 3.25 -13.58 -10.70
CA ILE A 78 4.55 -14.17 -10.35
C ILE A 78 4.34 -15.50 -9.60
N LYS A 79 3.43 -15.49 -8.62
CA LYS A 79 3.08 -16.67 -7.85
C LYS A 79 1.66 -16.50 -7.34
N LYS A 80 0.72 -17.26 -7.88
CA LYS A 80 -0.71 -17.11 -7.59
C LYS A 80 -1.11 -17.56 -6.18
N ASP A 81 -0.34 -18.47 -5.59
CA ASP A 81 -0.60 -19.05 -4.27
C ASP A 81 0.33 -18.49 -3.19
N ARG A 82 0.69 -17.21 -3.29
CA ARG A 82 1.48 -16.55 -2.25
C ARG A 82 0.76 -16.64 -0.91
N ASP A 83 1.55 -16.83 0.17
CA ASP A 83 1.00 -17.01 1.50
C ASP A 83 0.27 -15.75 1.97
N ALA A 84 -1.05 -15.87 2.15
CA ALA A 84 -1.89 -14.75 2.54
C ALA A 84 -1.54 -14.21 3.93
N LYS A 85 -1.20 -15.08 4.87
CA LYS A 85 -0.80 -14.67 6.23
C LYS A 85 0.44 -13.78 6.18
N THR A 86 1.46 -14.19 5.44
CA THR A 86 2.69 -13.42 5.27
C THR A 86 2.40 -12.07 4.61
N SER A 87 1.53 -12.04 3.59
CA SER A 87 1.13 -10.78 2.94
C SER A 87 0.47 -9.82 3.93
N VAL A 88 -0.45 -10.31 4.75
CA VAL A 88 -1.16 -9.50 5.74
C VAL A 88 -0.20 -8.99 6.81
N GLU A 89 0.66 -9.84 7.33
CA GLU A 89 1.64 -9.46 8.36
C GLU A 89 2.64 -8.43 7.83
N THR A 90 3.10 -8.60 6.60
CA THR A 90 4.02 -7.66 5.96
C THR A 90 3.36 -6.31 5.72
N PHE A 91 2.13 -6.31 5.20
CA PHE A 91 1.35 -5.09 5.03
C PHE A 91 1.22 -4.33 6.34
N ALA A 92 0.83 -5.01 7.42
CA ALA A 92 0.64 -4.40 8.73
C ALA A 92 1.96 -3.83 9.27
N ALA A 93 3.06 -4.56 9.12
CA ALA A 93 4.38 -4.12 9.58
C ALA A 93 4.86 -2.91 8.79
N LEU A 94 4.67 -2.89 7.47
CA LEU A 94 5.02 -1.75 6.61
C LEU A 94 4.23 -0.51 6.99
N ARG A 95 2.93 -0.64 7.22
CA ARG A 95 2.08 0.48 7.64
C ARG A 95 2.57 1.08 8.95
N ARG A 96 2.85 0.26 9.94
CA ARG A 96 3.37 0.73 11.22
C ARG A 96 4.74 1.39 11.07
N ASN A 97 5.62 0.81 10.27
CA ASN A 97 6.95 1.36 10.03
C ASN A 97 6.88 2.71 9.30
N ASN A 98 6.01 2.82 8.30
CA ASN A 98 5.81 4.07 7.58
C ASN A 98 5.25 5.17 8.49
N LEU A 99 4.32 4.83 9.38
CA LEU A 99 3.79 5.78 10.34
C LEU A 99 4.85 6.25 11.33
N ASP A 100 5.69 5.34 11.81
CA ASP A 100 6.82 5.70 12.67
C ASP A 100 7.75 6.70 11.97
N LEU A 101 8.04 6.46 10.69
CA LEU A 101 8.86 7.36 9.88
C LEU A 101 8.22 8.75 9.76
N LEU A 102 6.92 8.82 9.54
CA LEU A 102 6.21 10.05 9.17
C LEU A 102 5.72 10.85 10.38
N THR A 103 5.45 10.18 11.51
CA THR A 103 4.94 10.83 12.71
C THR A 103 5.99 11.79 13.27
N GLY A 104 5.57 13.02 13.50
CA GLY A 104 6.46 14.04 14.05
C GLY A 104 7.29 14.79 13.03
N LEU A 105 7.19 14.47 11.75
CA LEU A 105 7.87 15.25 10.71
C LEU A 105 7.24 16.64 10.61
N PRO A 106 8.06 17.68 10.30
CA PRO A 106 7.52 19.02 10.04
C PRO A 106 6.51 19.00 8.90
N ALA A 107 5.53 19.91 8.96
CA ALA A 107 4.45 19.96 7.96
C ALA A 107 4.96 20.14 6.53
N ASP A 108 6.07 20.86 6.33
CA ASP A 108 6.65 21.04 5.00
C ASP A 108 7.13 19.73 4.38
N LYS A 109 7.53 18.75 5.18
CA LYS A 109 7.91 17.42 4.69
C LYS A 109 6.71 16.66 4.12
N LEU A 110 5.54 16.82 4.73
CA LEU A 110 4.30 16.19 4.26
C LEU A 110 3.75 16.85 2.99
N GLU A 111 4.20 18.05 2.67
CA GLU A 111 3.85 18.80 1.47
C GLU A 111 4.78 18.47 0.27
N ARG A 112 5.78 17.65 0.45
CA ARG A 112 6.72 17.30 -0.63
C ARG A 112 5.97 16.60 -1.77
N LEU A 113 6.42 16.89 -2.99
CA LEU A 113 5.73 16.45 -4.20
C LEU A 113 6.38 15.20 -4.81
N GLY A 114 5.53 14.29 -5.28
CA GLY A 114 5.89 13.29 -6.25
C GLY A 114 5.16 13.57 -7.55
N VAL A 115 5.56 12.91 -8.61
CA VAL A 115 4.91 13.03 -9.93
C VAL A 115 4.40 11.65 -10.33
N LYS A 116 3.07 11.53 -10.49
CA LYS A 116 2.44 10.27 -10.88
C LYS A 116 2.79 9.90 -12.33
N ALA A 117 2.53 8.66 -12.70
CA ALA A 117 2.81 8.15 -14.05
C ALA A 117 2.14 8.97 -15.16
N ASN A 118 0.98 9.60 -14.87
CA ASN A 118 0.28 10.46 -15.81
C ASN A 118 0.82 11.90 -15.87
N GLY A 119 1.90 12.20 -15.13
CA GLY A 119 2.52 13.51 -15.11
C GLY A 119 1.95 14.48 -14.07
N GLU A 120 0.91 14.11 -13.35
CA GLU A 120 0.31 14.97 -12.33
C GLU A 120 1.10 14.95 -11.03
N PRO A 121 1.36 16.13 -10.42
CA PRO A 121 1.99 16.18 -9.10
C PRO A 121 1.01 15.75 -8.01
N ILE A 122 1.55 15.18 -6.94
CA ILE A 122 0.78 14.83 -5.74
C ILE A 122 1.63 15.10 -4.50
N LYS A 123 1.03 15.71 -3.48
CA LYS A 123 1.69 15.89 -2.19
C LYS A 123 1.76 14.55 -1.45
N LEU A 124 2.78 14.38 -0.63
CA LEU A 124 2.95 13.16 0.16
C LEU A 124 1.72 12.86 1.01
N ILE A 125 1.20 13.86 1.71
CA ILE A 125 0.01 13.67 2.56
C ILE A 125 -1.22 13.26 1.75
N ASP A 126 -1.40 13.79 0.57
CA ASP A 126 -2.51 13.45 -0.31
C ASP A 126 -2.34 12.05 -0.89
N TYR A 127 -1.11 11.64 -1.17
CA TYR A 127 -0.82 10.28 -1.61
C TYR A 127 -1.20 9.26 -0.54
N LEU A 128 -0.87 9.53 0.72
CA LEU A 128 -1.28 8.66 1.84
C LEU A 128 -2.80 8.59 1.98
N ALA A 129 -3.49 9.71 1.81
CA ALA A 129 -4.95 9.76 1.90
C ALA A 129 -5.63 8.97 0.78
N TYR A 130 -5.00 8.92 -0.39
CA TYR A 130 -5.51 8.18 -1.55
C TYR A 130 -5.36 6.67 -1.35
N MET A 131 -4.30 6.23 -0.68
CA MET A 131 -4.00 4.82 -0.46
C MET A 131 -4.79 4.23 0.71
#